data_93b5dcd5716ef3e460109ca1cf93d934
#
_entry.id   93b5dcd5716ef3e460109ca1cf93d934
#
_cell.length_a   1.000
_cell.length_b   1.000
_cell.length_c   1.000
_cell.angle_alpha   90.00
_cell.angle_beta   90.00
_cell.angle_gamma   90.00
#
_symmetry.space_group_name_H-M   'P 1'
#
loop_
_entity.id
_entity.type
_entity.pdbx_description
1 polymer ?
#
loop_
_entity_poly.entity_id
_entity_poly.type
_entity_poly.pdbx_seq_one_letter_code
_entity_poly.pdbx_strand_id
1 'polypeptide(L)'
;LQIAPASTITACAGFQEGDEFRWMQRVAYRTRELQIAHPNRGFGKSERLHWENEPAWQGLRELMEKALIAYDWGESFVANNLVAKVAADETLRELAATARSFRDPLLASLADNQLRDSDRSRRWSAGLVKFCTDASEENKAVIKSSIDHWTPLATKAITTYCSALPESNNAAEGAISRMEAFHRSLEL
;
A
#
# COMPACT_ATOMS: atom_id res chain seq x y z
N LEU A 1 -12.33 -4.84 -9.83
CA LEU A 1 -12.78 -4.26 -11.12
C LEU A 1 -14.17 -4.75 -11.54
N GLN A 2 -14.40 -6.04 -11.54
CA GLN A 2 -15.64 -6.64 -12.10
C GLN A 2 -16.91 -6.31 -11.33
N ILE A 3 -16.80 -5.95 -10.05
CA ILE A 3 -17.95 -5.66 -9.17
C ILE A 3 -18.18 -4.16 -8.96
N ALA A 4 -17.40 -3.30 -9.60
CA ALA A 4 -17.55 -1.85 -9.45
C ALA A 4 -18.90 -1.38 -10.03
N PRO A 5 -19.64 -0.50 -9.32
CA PRO A 5 -20.99 -0.11 -9.69
C PRO A 5 -21.07 0.88 -10.87
N ALA A 6 -19.94 1.43 -11.31
CA ALA A 6 -19.88 2.42 -12.39
C ALA A 6 -18.62 2.28 -13.25
N SER A 7 -18.76 2.55 -14.55
CA SER A 7 -17.66 2.47 -15.51
C SER A 7 -16.50 3.43 -15.23
N THR A 8 -16.78 4.60 -14.65
CA THR A 8 -15.75 5.55 -14.21
C THR A 8 -14.87 4.98 -13.10
N ILE A 9 -15.45 4.26 -12.14
CA ILE A 9 -14.72 3.59 -11.07
C ILE A 9 -13.86 2.46 -11.67
N THR A 10 -14.44 1.67 -12.58
CA THR A 10 -13.70 0.62 -13.30
C THR A 10 -12.52 1.20 -14.08
N ALA A 11 -12.68 2.34 -14.74
CA ALA A 11 -11.60 3.01 -15.46
C ALA A 11 -10.48 3.50 -14.51
N CYS A 12 -10.84 4.15 -13.40
CA CYS A 12 -9.87 4.58 -12.38
C CYS A 12 -9.08 3.39 -11.81
N ALA A 13 -9.77 2.31 -11.47
CA ALA A 13 -9.15 1.09 -10.96
C ALA A 13 -8.25 0.43 -12.01
N GLY A 14 -8.63 0.46 -13.30
CA GLY A 14 -7.80 -0.03 -14.40
C GLY A 14 -6.49 0.76 -14.58
N PHE A 15 -6.52 2.08 -14.42
CA PHE A 15 -5.30 2.88 -14.41
C PHE A 15 -4.42 2.56 -13.19
N GLN A 16 -5.00 2.39 -12.02
CA GLN A 16 -4.27 1.97 -10.82
C GLN A 16 -3.63 0.59 -11.01
N GLU A 17 -4.35 -0.37 -11.58
CA GLU A 17 -3.82 -1.70 -11.92
C GLU A 17 -2.62 -1.61 -12.85
N GLY A 18 -2.68 -0.76 -13.88
CA GLY A 18 -1.55 -0.49 -14.78
C GLY A 18 -0.32 0.06 -14.06
N ASP A 19 -0.51 0.92 -13.04
CA ASP A 19 0.57 1.45 -12.20
C ASP A 19 1.21 0.34 -11.35
N GLU A 20 0.41 -0.55 -10.77
CA GLU A 20 0.92 -1.68 -9.97
C GLU A 20 1.65 -2.70 -10.85
N PHE A 21 1.17 -2.99 -12.06
CA PHE A 21 1.90 -3.83 -13.01
C PHE A 21 3.25 -3.23 -13.41
N ARG A 22 3.33 -1.93 -13.62
CA ARG A 22 4.58 -1.23 -13.90
C ARG A 22 5.55 -1.34 -12.72
N TRP A 23 5.06 -1.20 -11.48
CA TRP A 23 5.86 -1.41 -10.28
C TRP A 23 6.40 -2.83 -10.21
N MET A 24 5.53 -3.82 -10.39
CA MET A 24 5.90 -5.24 -10.42
C MET A 24 7.02 -5.53 -11.44
N GLN A 25 6.90 -5.00 -12.66
CA GLN A 25 7.92 -5.16 -13.71
C GLN A 25 9.26 -4.56 -13.29
N ARG A 26 9.27 -3.37 -12.69
CA ARG A 26 10.49 -2.71 -12.22
C ARG A 26 11.17 -3.49 -11.11
N VAL A 27 10.40 -3.98 -10.15
CA VAL A 27 10.92 -4.83 -9.05
C VAL A 27 11.46 -6.15 -9.59
N ALA A 28 10.74 -6.80 -10.50
CA ALA A 28 11.18 -8.05 -11.12
C ALA A 28 12.50 -7.86 -11.90
N TYR A 29 12.61 -6.77 -12.66
CA TYR A 29 13.85 -6.42 -13.37
C TYR A 29 15.01 -6.21 -12.39
N ARG A 30 14.78 -5.41 -11.33
CA ARG A 30 15.80 -5.16 -10.29
C ARG A 30 16.21 -6.45 -9.58
N THR A 31 15.27 -7.30 -9.24
CA THR A 31 15.56 -8.62 -8.65
C THR A 31 16.45 -9.46 -9.57
N ARG A 32 16.20 -9.42 -10.89
CA ARG A 32 17.04 -10.13 -11.86
C ARG A 32 18.44 -9.56 -11.94
N GLU A 33 18.62 -8.24 -11.91
CA GLU A 33 19.95 -7.61 -11.86
C GLU A 33 20.72 -8.04 -10.60
N LEU A 34 20.05 -8.03 -9.44
CA LEU A 34 20.65 -8.43 -8.16
C LEU A 34 21.00 -9.94 -8.17
N GLN A 35 20.15 -10.78 -8.78
CA GLN A 35 20.44 -12.21 -8.95
C GLN A 35 21.71 -12.47 -9.77
N ILE A 36 21.92 -11.69 -10.84
CA ILE A 36 23.11 -11.80 -11.69
C ILE A 36 24.34 -11.29 -10.95
N ALA A 37 24.24 -10.14 -10.29
CA ALA A 37 25.34 -9.53 -9.55
C ALA A 37 25.73 -10.30 -8.28
N HIS A 38 24.75 -10.96 -7.65
CA HIS A 38 24.90 -11.65 -6.35
C HIS A 38 24.29 -13.06 -6.36
N PRO A 39 24.80 -14.01 -7.16
CA PRO A 39 24.14 -15.31 -7.43
C PRO A 39 23.93 -16.18 -6.18
N ASN A 40 24.69 -15.92 -5.11
CA ASN A 40 24.65 -16.69 -3.86
C ASN A 40 23.76 -16.06 -2.78
N ARG A 41 23.06 -14.96 -3.07
CA ARG A 41 22.22 -14.21 -2.10
C ARG A 41 20.74 -14.57 -2.11
N GLY A 42 20.30 -15.48 -2.99
CA GLY A 42 18.93 -15.97 -3.03
C GLY A 42 17.94 -15.13 -3.83
N PHE A 43 18.36 -14.00 -4.42
CA PHE A 43 17.48 -13.17 -5.26
C PHE A 43 16.85 -13.99 -6.39
N GLY A 44 15.54 -13.82 -6.61
CA GLY A 44 14.75 -14.56 -7.59
C GLY A 44 14.41 -16.00 -7.18
N LYS A 45 14.71 -16.41 -5.92
CA LYS A 45 14.46 -17.78 -5.42
C LYS A 45 13.82 -17.80 -4.03
N SER A 46 14.11 -16.81 -3.19
CA SER A 46 13.75 -16.82 -1.77
C SER A 46 12.57 -15.90 -1.44
N GLU A 47 12.09 -15.09 -2.37
CA GLU A 47 11.07 -14.06 -2.13
C GLU A 47 9.79 -14.67 -1.54
N ARG A 48 9.35 -15.82 -2.07
CA ARG A 48 8.18 -16.51 -1.55
C ARG A 48 8.37 -16.98 -0.10
N LEU A 49 9.55 -17.50 0.22
CA LEU A 49 9.87 -17.93 1.59
C LEU A 49 9.87 -16.77 2.57
N HIS A 50 10.40 -15.61 2.14
CA HIS A 50 10.34 -14.38 2.94
C HIS A 50 8.91 -13.92 3.17
N TRP A 51 8.09 -13.88 2.12
CA TRP A 51 6.67 -13.51 2.23
C TRP A 51 5.90 -14.44 3.16
N GLU A 52 6.14 -15.75 3.07
CA GLU A 52 5.40 -16.75 3.84
C GLU A 52 5.85 -16.86 5.31
N ASN A 53 7.12 -16.57 5.62
CA ASN A 53 7.69 -16.94 6.91
C ASN A 53 8.35 -15.79 7.69
N GLU A 54 8.82 -14.73 7.02
CA GLU A 54 9.53 -13.66 7.71
C GLU A 54 8.56 -12.79 8.53
N PRO A 55 8.83 -12.56 9.82
CA PRO A 55 7.94 -11.77 10.69
C PRO A 55 7.63 -10.38 10.16
N ALA A 56 8.59 -9.73 9.49
CA ALA A 56 8.45 -8.41 8.89
C ALA A 56 7.29 -8.31 7.89
N TRP A 57 7.00 -9.40 7.17
CA TRP A 57 5.98 -9.44 6.13
C TRP A 57 4.60 -9.88 6.64
N GLN A 58 4.50 -10.50 7.83
CA GLN A 58 3.25 -11.14 8.26
C GLN A 58 2.13 -10.12 8.50
N GLY A 59 2.44 -8.91 8.93
CA GLY A 59 1.43 -7.85 9.04
C GLY A 59 0.86 -7.41 7.68
N LEU A 60 1.73 -7.17 6.70
CA LEU A 60 1.32 -6.84 5.33
C LEU A 60 0.57 -8.00 4.68
N ARG A 61 1.04 -9.23 4.85
CA ARG A 61 0.41 -10.44 4.34
C ARG A 61 -1.01 -10.59 4.88
N GLU A 62 -1.19 -10.49 6.19
CA GLU A 62 -2.51 -10.58 6.81
C GLU A 62 -3.46 -9.52 6.28
N LEU A 63 -3.00 -8.26 6.19
CA LEU A 63 -3.79 -7.16 5.65
C LEU A 63 -4.22 -7.43 4.20
N MET A 64 -3.28 -7.81 3.33
CA MET A 64 -3.56 -8.05 1.91
C MET A 64 -4.46 -9.26 1.69
N GLU A 65 -4.20 -10.39 2.37
CA GLU A 65 -5.00 -11.60 2.23
C GLU A 65 -6.44 -11.37 2.71
N LYS A 66 -6.64 -10.63 3.81
CA LYS A 66 -7.97 -10.25 4.29
C LYS A 66 -8.67 -9.27 3.33
N ALA A 67 -7.96 -8.27 2.81
CA ALA A 67 -8.54 -7.32 1.85
C ALA A 67 -9.00 -8.01 0.54
N LEU A 68 -8.32 -9.08 0.11
CA LEU A 68 -8.69 -9.86 -1.07
C LEU A 68 -10.02 -10.62 -0.91
N ILE A 69 -10.41 -10.96 0.31
CA ILE A 69 -11.65 -11.69 0.58
C ILE A 69 -12.82 -10.79 1.00
N ALA A 70 -12.62 -9.49 1.09
CA ALA A 70 -13.71 -8.54 1.29
C ALA A 70 -14.67 -8.61 0.10
N TYR A 71 -15.88 -9.15 0.34
CA TYR A 71 -16.83 -9.49 -0.72
C TYR A 71 -17.67 -8.29 -1.17
N ASP A 72 -18.07 -7.45 -0.23
CA ASP A 72 -18.84 -6.25 -0.53
C ASP A 72 -17.96 -5.22 -1.27
N TRP A 73 -18.55 -4.60 -2.30
CA TRP A 73 -17.80 -3.63 -3.11
C TRP A 73 -17.32 -2.42 -2.29
N GLY A 74 -18.16 -1.86 -1.43
CA GLY A 74 -17.83 -0.70 -0.62
C GLY A 74 -16.74 -1.04 0.40
N GLU A 75 -16.88 -2.18 1.09
CA GLU A 75 -15.87 -2.69 2.00
C GLU A 75 -14.55 -2.96 1.26
N SER A 76 -14.60 -3.63 0.11
CA SER A 76 -13.42 -3.91 -0.70
C SER A 76 -12.71 -2.64 -1.17
N PHE A 77 -13.47 -1.61 -1.55
CA PHE A 77 -12.91 -0.31 -1.90
C PHE A 77 -12.19 0.34 -0.71
N VAL A 78 -12.83 0.38 0.46
CA VAL A 78 -12.20 0.95 1.67
C VAL A 78 -10.98 0.16 2.07
N ALA A 79 -11.09 -1.17 2.18
CA ALA A 79 -9.99 -2.05 2.57
C ALA A 79 -8.78 -1.89 1.66
N ASN A 80 -8.98 -1.90 0.33
CA ASN A 80 -7.88 -1.86 -0.63
C ASN A 80 -7.35 -0.44 -0.85
N ASN A 81 -8.21 0.56 -1.11
CA ASN A 81 -7.74 1.87 -1.58
C ASN A 81 -7.51 2.87 -0.45
N LEU A 82 -8.29 2.83 0.62
CA LEU A 82 -8.17 3.79 1.72
C LEU A 82 -7.26 3.28 2.84
N VAL A 83 -7.05 1.96 2.96
CA VAL A 83 -6.28 1.38 4.05
C VAL A 83 -5.06 0.60 3.57
N ALA A 84 -5.22 -0.50 2.84
CA ALA A 84 -4.10 -1.38 2.48
C ALA A 84 -3.09 -0.68 1.54
N LYS A 85 -3.59 0.01 0.49
CA LYS A 85 -2.73 0.78 -0.42
C LYS A 85 -1.99 1.89 0.31
N VAL A 86 -2.68 2.60 1.21
CA VAL A 86 -2.06 3.67 2.00
C VAL A 86 -0.97 3.12 2.92
N ALA A 87 -1.23 2.01 3.62
CA ALA A 87 -0.22 1.35 4.45
C ALA A 87 0.99 0.89 3.64
N ALA A 88 0.76 0.27 2.48
CA ALA A 88 1.84 -0.16 1.58
C ALA A 88 2.67 1.04 1.08
N ASP A 89 2.04 2.15 0.72
CA ASP A 89 2.73 3.35 0.27
C ASP A 89 3.59 3.97 1.39
N GLU A 90 3.09 3.97 2.64
CA GLU A 90 3.86 4.52 3.75
C GLU A 90 5.05 3.61 4.12
N THR A 91 4.90 2.27 4.05
CA THR A 91 6.04 1.36 4.20
C THR A 91 7.07 1.53 3.07
N LEU A 92 6.60 1.75 1.83
CA LEU A 92 7.46 2.01 0.69
C LEU A 92 8.22 3.34 0.83
N ARG A 93 7.61 4.35 1.43
CA ARG A 93 8.26 5.64 1.76
C ARG A 93 9.42 5.46 2.73
N GLU A 94 9.22 4.66 3.78
CA GLU A 94 10.28 4.34 4.73
C GLU A 94 11.40 3.50 4.08
N LEU A 95 11.04 2.55 3.22
CA LEU A 95 12.03 1.81 2.43
C LEU A 95 12.86 2.74 1.55
N ALA A 96 12.23 3.73 0.90
CA ALA A 96 12.94 4.71 0.07
C ALA A 96 13.91 5.58 0.90
N ALA A 97 13.50 5.99 2.11
CA ALA A 97 14.36 6.74 3.03
C ALA A 97 15.57 5.89 3.46
N THR A 98 15.33 4.65 3.87
CA THR A 98 16.37 3.68 4.22
C THR A 98 17.33 3.43 3.04
N ALA A 99 16.80 3.21 1.83
CA ALA A 99 17.62 3.00 0.65
C ALA A 99 18.56 4.19 0.38
N ARG A 100 18.12 5.42 0.60
CA ARG A 100 18.97 6.62 0.48
C ARG A 100 20.09 6.62 1.51
N SER A 101 19.80 6.32 2.78
CA SER A 101 20.81 6.30 3.85
C SER A 101 21.86 5.21 3.61
N PHE A 102 21.47 4.08 3.05
CA PHE A 102 22.36 2.96 2.68
C PHE A 102 22.92 3.03 1.26
N ARG A 103 22.82 4.20 0.60
CA ARG A 103 23.41 4.47 -0.72
C ARG A 103 22.91 3.56 -1.85
N ASP A 104 21.63 3.15 -1.81
CA ASP A 104 20.95 2.55 -2.96
C ASP A 104 19.99 3.58 -3.61
N PRO A 105 20.53 4.53 -4.42
CA PRO A 105 19.71 5.56 -5.06
C PRO A 105 18.75 4.98 -6.10
N LEU A 106 19.06 3.81 -6.65
CA LEU A 106 18.17 3.16 -7.62
C LEU A 106 16.89 2.65 -6.95
N LEU A 107 17.00 1.92 -5.84
CA LEU A 107 15.83 1.48 -5.08
C LEU A 107 15.01 2.69 -4.59
N ALA A 108 15.66 3.71 -4.05
CA ALA A 108 14.98 4.93 -3.64
C ALA A 108 14.21 5.60 -4.79
N SER A 109 14.83 5.72 -5.97
CA SER A 109 14.19 6.31 -7.14
C SER A 109 13.02 5.47 -7.68
N LEU A 110 13.13 4.15 -7.65
CA LEU A 110 12.04 3.24 -8.02
C LEU A 110 10.84 3.41 -7.09
N ALA A 111 11.08 3.46 -5.78
CA ALA A 111 10.05 3.68 -4.77
C ALA A 111 9.39 5.06 -4.92
N ASP A 112 10.16 6.12 -5.14
CA ASP A 112 9.62 7.47 -5.37
C ASP A 112 8.71 7.53 -6.61
N ASN A 113 9.09 6.83 -7.67
CA ASN A 113 8.24 6.77 -8.87
C ASN A 113 6.90 6.07 -8.59
N GLN A 114 6.92 4.98 -7.81
CA GLN A 114 5.69 4.31 -7.40
C GLN A 114 4.83 5.21 -6.51
N LEU A 115 5.43 5.95 -5.58
CA LEU A 115 4.70 6.87 -4.72
C LEU A 115 4.03 8.01 -5.51
N ARG A 116 4.65 8.50 -6.60
CA ARG A 116 3.99 9.47 -7.51
C ARG A 116 2.79 8.87 -8.24
N ASP A 117 2.88 7.62 -8.65
CA ASP A 117 1.74 6.90 -9.24
C ASP A 117 0.62 6.73 -8.19
N SER A 118 0.99 6.41 -6.94
CA SER A 118 0.05 6.30 -5.80
C SER A 118 -0.69 7.60 -5.47
N ASP A 119 -0.09 8.77 -5.69
CA ASP A 119 -0.77 10.05 -5.51
C ASP A 119 -2.01 10.19 -6.42
N ARG A 120 -1.97 9.62 -7.62
CA ARG A 120 -3.14 9.55 -8.51
C ARG A 120 -4.22 8.65 -7.91
N SER A 121 -3.83 7.48 -7.41
CA SER A 121 -4.76 6.54 -6.77
C SER A 121 -5.41 7.15 -5.53
N ARG A 122 -4.66 7.84 -4.69
CA ARG A 122 -5.19 8.56 -3.52
C ARG A 122 -6.18 9.66 -3.91
N ARG A 123 -5.89 10.43 -4.96
CA ARG A 123 -6.79 11.50 -5.42
C ARG A 123 -8.13 10.98 -5.91
N TRP A 124 -8.15 9.95 -6.75
CA TRP A 124 -9.42 9.42 -7.23
C TRP A 124 -10.21 8.73 -6.12
N SER A 125 -9.54 8.05 -5.19
CA SER A 125 -10.16 7.41 -4.03
C SER A 125 -10.78 8.45 -3.10
N ALA A 126 -10.07 9.54 -2.78
CA ALA A 126 -10.61 10.65 -2.00
C ALA A 126 -11.78 11.34 -2.71
N GLY A 127 -11.70 11.51 -4.04
CA GLY A 127 -12.79 12.06 -4.84
C GLY A 127 -14.05 11.19 -4.81
N LEU A 128 -13.91 9.87 -4.81
CA LEU A 128 -15.03 8.95 -4.67
C LEU A 128 -15.64 9.00 -3.27
N VAL A 129 -14.80 9.04 -2.22
CA VAL A 129 -15.27 9.23 -0.84
C VAL A 129 -16.10 10.50 -0.75
N LYS A 130 -15.55 11.63 -1.23
CA LYS A 130 -16.28 12.91 -1.22
C LYS A 130 -17.61 12.80 -1.97
N PHE A 131 -17.65 12.22 -3.15
CA PHE A 131 -18.89 12.00 -3.90
C PHE A 131 -19.93 11.21 -3.09
N CYS A 132 -19.51 10.16 -2.39
CA CYS A 132 -20.40 9.34 -1.56
C CYS A 132 -20.89 10.09 -0.32
N THR A 133 -20.01 10.85 0.34
CA THR A 133 -20.36 11.59 1.56
C THR A 133 -21.23 12.83 1.27
N ASP A 134 -21.03 13.51 0.14
CA ASP A 134 -21.91 14.61 -0.31
C ASP A 134 -23.32 14.09 -0.61
N ALA A 135 -23.49 12.80 -0.90
CA ALA A 135 -24.80 12.21 -1.19
C ALA A 135 -25.59 11.83 0.07
N SER A 136 -24.93 11.43 1.17
CA SER A 136 -25.60 11.00 2.40
C SER A 136 -24.63 10.94 3.59
N GLU A 137 -25.11 11.44 4.75
CA GLU A 137 -24.39 11.28 6.04
C GLU A 137 -24.29 9.81 6.48
N GLU A 138 -25.22 8.96 6.05
CA GLU A 138 -25.14 7.52 6.31
C GLU A 138 -23.92 6.91 5.63
N ASN A 139 -23.61 7.30 4.39
CA ASN A 139 -22.42 6.86 3.68
C ASN A 139 -21.15 7.27 4.43
N LYS A 140 -21.13 8.47 5.00
CA LYS A 140 -20.03 8.96 5.83
C LYS A 140 -19.78 8.05 7.04
N ALA A 141 -20.85 7.70 7.77
CA ALA A 141 -20.76 6.81 8.93
C ALA A 141 -20.26 5.40 8.54
N VAL A 142 -20.77 4.85 7.41
CA VAL A 142 -20.35 3.52 6.91
C VAL A 142 -18.88 3.52 6.50
N ILE A 143 -18.43 4.51 5.73
CA ILE A 143 -17.03 4.60 5.28
C ILE A 143 -16.11 4.74 6.48
N LYS A 144 -16.46 5.62 7.44
CA LYS A 144 -15.68 5.80 8.66
C LYS A 144 -15.56 4.50 9.46
N SER A 145 -16.67 3.85 9.72
CA SER A 145 -16.70 2.57 10.45
C SER A 145 -15.85 1.49 9.76
N SER A 146 -15.87 1.45 8.44
CA SER A 146 -15.06 0.53 7.65
C SER A 146 -13.56 0.85 7.76
N ILE A 147 -13.16 2.13 7.68
CA ILE A 147 -11.78 2.55 7.91
C ILE A 147 -11.32 2.15 9.32
N ASP A 148 -12.15 2.44 10.33
CA ASP A 148 -11.84 2.11 11.74
C ASP A 148 -11.66 0.60 11.94
N HIS A 149 -12.44 -0.22 11.23
CA HIS A 149 -12.32 -1.69 11.23
C HIS A 149 -10.99 -2.18 10.65
N TRP A 150 -10.54 -1.61 9.54
CA TRP A 150 -9.34 -2.05 8.83
C TRP A 150 -8.04 -1.44 9.34
N THR A 151 -8.09 -0.27 9.97
CA THR A 151 -6.91 0.47 10.46
C THR A 151 -5.99 -0.33 11.40
N PRO A 152 -6.49 -1.16 12.35
CA PRO A 152 -5.61 -1.96 13.21
C PRO A 152 -4.71 -2.93 12.43
N LEU A 153 -5.20 -3.51 11.34
CA LEU A 153 -4.41 -4.39 10.47
C LEU A 153 -3.33 -3.60 9.73
N ALA A 154 -3.66 -2.41 9.25
CA ALA A 154 -2.70 -1.52 8.60
C ALA A 154 -1.61 -1.05 9.57
N THR A 155 -1.99 -0.67 10.78
CA THR A 155 -1.04 -0.28 11.84
C THR A 155 -0.08 -1.43 12.16
N LYS A 156 -0.59 -2.65 12.30
CA LYS A 156 0.23 -3.84 12.49
C LYS A 156 1.18 -4.06 11.31
N ALA A 157 0.67 -3.94 10.08
CA ALA A 157 1.46 -4.10 8.86
C ALA A 157 2.63 -3.10 8.78
N ILE A 158 2.36 -1.83 9.02
CA ILE A 158 3.37 -0.77 9.06
C ILE A 158 4.40 -1.05 10.16
N THR A 159 3.95 -1.37 11.37
CA THR A 159 4.82 -1.58 12.53
C THR A 159 5.77 -2.76 12.28
N THR A 160 5.24 -3.91 11.84
CA THR A 160 6.07 -5.10 11.61
C THR A 160 7.08 -4.90 10.49
N TYR A 161 6.67 -4.25 9.40
CA TYR A 161 7.58 -3.98 8.29
C TYR A 161 8.66 -2.97 8.66
N CYS A 162 8.27 -1.82 9.21
CA CYS A 162 9.21 -0.76 9.55
C CYS A 162 10.21 -1.19 10.61
N SER A 163 9.81 -2.02 11.59
CA SER A 163 10.73 -2.53 12.61
C SER A 163 11.86 -3.41 12.07
N ALA A 164 11.70 -3.96 10.87
CA ALA A 164 12.73 -4.76 10.20
C ALA A 164 13.68 -3.92 9.33
N LEU A 165 13.37 -2.65 9.10
CA LEU A 165 14.26 -1.75 8.36
C LEU A 165 15.46 -1.37 9.24
N PRO A 166 16.68 -1.36 8.70
CA PRO A 166 17.86 -0.92 9.46
C PRO A 166 17.72 0.56 9.82
N GLU A 167 18.19 0.91 11.02
CA GLU A 167 18.18 2.30 11.55
C GLU A 167 16.78 2.95 11.56
N SER A 168 15.73 2.17 11.75
CA SER A 168 14.32 2.56 11.58
C SER A 168 13.69 3.24 12.82
N ASN A 169 14.49 3.93 13.64
CA ASN A 169 13.96 4.66 14.79
C ASN A 169 12.81 5.59 14.36
N ASN A 170 11.62 5.41 14.94
CA ASN A 170 10.39 6.17 14.69
C ASN A 170 9.81 6.04 13.25
N ALA A 171 10.33 5.18 12.37
CA ALA A 171 9.81 4.99 11.02
C ALA A 171 8.33 4.55 11.06
N ALA A 172 7.99 3.61 11.93
CA ALA A 172 6.61 3.14 12.08
C ALA A 172 5.66 4.26 12.55
N GLU A 173 6.07 5.05 13.55
CA GLU A 173 5.26 6.17 14.06
C GLU A 173 5.02 7.23 12.98
N GLY A 174 6.05 7.58 12.23
CA GLY A 174 5.95 8.52 11.12
C GLY A 174 5.00 8.02 10.02
N ALA A 175 5.13 6.75 9.64
CA ALA A 175 4.27 6.12 8.63
C ALA A 175 2.81 6.05 9.08
N ILE A 176 2.54 5.65 10.32
CA ILE A 176 1.19 5.62 10.90
C ILE A 176 0.59 7.03 10.95
N SER A 177 1.35 8.01 11.42
CA SER A 177 0.89 9.41 11.47
C SER A 177 0.48 9.95 10.09
N ARG A 178 1.22 9.60 9.01
CA ARG A 178 0.86 10.00 7.65
C ARG A 178 -0.37 9.27 7.13
N MET A 179 -0.53 7.99 7.43
CA MET A 179 -1.76 7.25 7.12
C MET A 179 -2.97 7.89 7.79
N GLU A 180 -2.88 8.19 9.08
CA GLU A 180 -3.94 8.88 9.82
C GLU A 180 -4.21 10.29 9.29
N ALA A 181 -3.17 11.02 8.87
CA ALA A 181 -3.33 12.32 8.24
C ALA A 181 -4.12 12.23 6.92
N PHE A 182 -3.88 11.19 6.12
CA PHE A 182 -4.69 10.92 4.93
C PHE A 182 -6.14 10.61 5.31
N HIS A 183 -6.40 9.75 6.31
CA HIS A 183 -7.77 9.46 6.76
C HIS A 183 -8.49 10.72 7.25
N ARG A 184 -7.81 11.58 8.03
CA ARG A 184 -8.38 12.88 8.46
C ARG A 184 -8.71 13.80 7.30
N SER A 185 -7.92 13.76 6.22
CA SER A 185 -8.15 14.58 5.01
C SER A 185 -9.41 14.18 4.22
N LEU A 186 -10.00 13.02 4.53
CA LEU A 186 -11.26 12.57 3.91
C LEU A 186 -12.51 13.24 4.51
N GLU A 187 -12.37 13.99 5.61
CA GLU A 187 -13.45 14.75 6.27
C GLU A 187 -14.66 13.88 6.70
N LEU A 188 -14.38 12.68 7.23
CA LEU A 188 -15.36 11.68 7.67
C LEU A 188 -15.82 11.89 9.11
#